data_1466330413891f657d6551cffa93377f
#
_entry.id   1466330413891f657d6551cffa93377f
#
_cell.length_a   1.000
_cell.length_b   1.000
_cell.length_c   1.000
_cell.angle_alpha   90.00
_cell.angle_beta   90.00
_cell.angle_gamma   90.00
#
_symmetry.space_group_name_H-M   'P 1'
#
loop_
_entity.id
_entity.type
_entity.pdbx_description
1 polymer ?
#
loop_
_entity_poly.entity_id
_entity_poly.type
_entity_poly.pdbx_seq_one_letter_code
_entity_poly.pdbx_strand_id
1 'polypeptide(L)'
;RDKSFWDGEQEYVCNRMLNELEPCSSVEYSDWVKEKNRVVGNNNLIKAIRLSKFLRDHKQTFTVKSILLTTIIASRVGFFDKLIGSNDFKDLPTTLKSLFNRLSHWLEDYDTMPVICNPVDEEEDFNRHWDEAKFQNFKNQICKYNEWINDAYDEKDKAISIVKWQKIFGIKFGK
;
A
#
# COMPACT_ATOMS: atom_id res chain seq x y z
N ARG A 1 32.67 -18.41 -25.49
CA ARG A 1 32.28 -19.09 -24.23
C ARG A 1 31.11 -18.35 -23.66
N ASP A 2 30.03 -19.01 -23.72
CA ASP A 2 28.65 -18.83 -23.29
C ASP A 2 28.40 -17.63 -22.38
N LYS A 3 27.79 -16.59 -22.96
CA LYS A 3 27.05 -15.60 -22.21
C LYS A 3 25.74 -16.23 -21.80
N SER A 4 25.46 -16.20 -20.53
CA SER A 4 24.36 -16.82 -19.83
C SER A 4 23.01 -16.40 -20.41
N PHE A 5 22.16 -17.37 -20.53
CA PHE A 5 20.79 -17.46 -21.03
C PHE A 5 19.75 -16.76 -20.13
N TRP A 6 20.05 -15.55 -19.63
CA TRP A 6 19.16 -14.73 -18.81
C TRP A 6 19.21 -13.25 -19.24
N ASP A 7 19.05 -13.00 -20.53
CA ASP A 7 18.54 -11.70 -20.95
C ASP A 7 17.02 -11.76 -20.76
N GLY A 8 16.56 -11.30 -19.60
CA GLY A 8 15.12 -11.08 -19.38
C GLY A 8 14.60 -10.17 -20.50
N GLU A 9 13.55 -10.59 -21.18
CA GLU A 9 12.93 -9.74 -22.21
C GLU A 9 12.51 -8.43 -21.53
N GLN A 10 13.09 -7.32 -21.98
CA GLN A 10 12.73 -5.98 -21.51
C GLN A 10 11.26 -5.74 -21.85
N GLU A 11 10.42 -5.55 -20.84
CA GLU A 11 9.02 -5.20 -21.03
C GLU A 11 8.87 -3.71 -21.39
N TYR A 12 7.88 -3.41 -22.21
CA TYR A 12 7.57 -2.05 -22.64
C TYR A 12 6.09 -1.76 -22.44
N VAL A 13 5.77 -0.54 -21.98
CA VAL A 13 4.42 0.00 -21.94
C VAL A 13 4.27 1.15 -22.92
N CYS A 14 3.10 1.27 -23.52
CA CYS A 14 2.81 2.40 -24.41
C CYS A 14 2.51 3.66 -23.58
N ASN A 15 3.36 4.66 -23.67
CA ASN A 15 3.05 6.01 -23.22
C ASN A 15 2.12 6.68 -24.24
N ARG A 16 0.84 6.72 -23.94
CA ARG A 16 -0.18 7.28 -24.86
C ARG A 16 -0.02 8.78 -25.12
N MET A 17 0.63 9.51 -24.22
CA MET A 17 0.82 10.96 -24.39
C MET A 17 1.96 11.27 -25.37
N LEU A 18 3.02 10.47 -25.34
CA LEU A 18 4.18 10.62 -26.20
C LEU A 18 4.10 9.74 -27.46
N ASN A 19 3.16 8.78 -27.48
CA ASN A 19 3.05 7.72 -28.51
C ASN A 19 4.35 6.92 -28.68
N GLU A 20 5.02 6.64 -27.55
CA GLU A 20 6.30 5.94 -27.49
C GLU A 20 6.18 4.71 -26.56
N LEU A 21 7.08 3.75 -26.76
CA LEU A 21 7.23 2.61 -25.87
C LEU A 21 8.28 2.97 -24.81
N GLU A 22 7.87 2.90 -23.53
CA GLU A 22 8.75 3.10 -22.38
C GLU A 22 9.09 1.74 -21.76
N PRO A 23 10.35 1.48 -21.36
CA PRO A 23 10.68 0.29 -20.58
C PRO A 23 9.86 0.24 -19.29
N CYS A 24 9.47 -0.95 -18.87
CA CYS A 24 8.81 -1.13 -17.56
C CYS A 24 9.29 -2.42 -16.89
N SER A 25 9.19 -2.44 -15.57
CA SER A 25 9.57 -3.57 -14.71
C SER A 25 8.32 -4.14 -14.04
N SER A 26 7.26 -4.43 -14.85
CA SER A 26 5.95 -4.80 -14.32
C SER A 26 5.93 -6.20 -13.69
N VAL A 27 6.69 -7.14 -14.25
CA VAL A 27 6.81 -8.52 -13.72
C VAL A 27 7.57 -8.49 -12.41
N GLU A 28 8.74 -7.86 -12.37
CA GLU A 28 9.59 -7.72 -11.18
C GLU A 28 8.84 -7.00 -10.06
N TYR A 29 8.11 -5.93 -10.39
CA TYR A 29 7.26 -5.23 -9.41
C TYR A 29 6.16 -6.15 -8.87
N SER A 30 5.51 -6.90 -9.73
CA SER A 30 4.48 -7.87 -9.32
C SER A 30 5.06 -8.93 -8.39
N ASP A 31 6.26 -9.42 -8.68
CA ASP A 31 6.93 -10.44 -7.87
C ASP A 31 7.40 -9.86 -6.53
N TRP A 32 7.85 -8.61 -6.50
CA TRP A 32 8.12 -7.89 -5.26
C TRP A 32 6.88 -7.80 -4.36
N VAL A 33 5.71 -7.43 -4.91
CA VAL A 33 4.45 -7.39 -4.14
C VAL A 33 4.04 -8.79 -3.65
N LYS A 34 4.19 -9.84 -4.49
CA LYS A 34 3.91 -11.23 -4.11
C LYS A 34 4.81 -11.70 -2.97
N GLU A 35 6.11 -11.36 -3.01
CA GLU A 35 7.05 -11.70 -1.93
C GLU A 35 6.66 -11.01 -0.61
N LYS A 36 6.32 -9.71 -0.63
CA LYS A 36 5.79 -9.01 0.55
C LYS A 36 4.52 -9.67 1.09
N ASN A 37 3.62 -10.08 0.19
CA ASN A 37 2.39 -10.78 0.59
C ASN A 37 2.68 -12.18 1.17
N ARG A 38 3.72 -12.88 0.71
CA ARG A 38 4.15 -14.17 1.27
C ARG A 38 4.65 -14.00 2.71
N VAL A 39 5.36 -12.92 3.00
CA VAL A 39 5.82 -12.60 4.37
C VAL A 39 4.63 -12.38 5.31
N VAL A 40 3.63 -11.65 4.87
CA VAL A 40 2.40 -11.38 5.65
C VAL A 40 1.52 -12.62 5.80
N GLY A 41 1.46 -13.47 4.79
CA GLY A 41 0.65 -14.69 4.80
C GLY A 41 -0.84 -14.46 4.55
N ASN A 42 -1.58 -15.53 4.30
CA ASN A 42 -3.05 -15.58 4.15
C ASN A 42 -3.64 -14.56 3.15
N ASN A 43 -2.82 -14.03 2.24
CA ASN A 43 -3.15 -12.92 1.34
C ASN A 43 -3.61 -11.63 2.07
N ASN A 44 -3.25 -11.48 3.33
CA ASN A 44 -3.71 -10.35 4.13
C ASN A 44 -3.15 -9.01 3.65
N LEU A 45 -1.92 -8.96 3.11
CA LEU A 45 -1.39 -7.73 2.49
C LEU A 45 -2.23 -7.32 1.27
N ILE A 46 -2.50 -8.25 0.35
CA ILE A 46 -3.32 -7.96 -0.84
C ILE A 46 -4.73 -7.51 -0.45
N LYS A 47 -5.33 -8.15 0.56
CA LYS A 47 -6.65 -7.75 1.07
C LYS A 47 -6.60 -6.34 1.69
N ALA A 48 -5.59 -6.03 2.49
CA ALA A 48 -5.40 -4.70 3.09
C ALA A 48 -5.20 -3.61 2.03
N ILE A 49 -4.38 -3.89 1.00
CA ILE A 49 -4.20 -2.97 -0.15
C ILE A 49 -5.53 -2.74 -0.89
N ARG A 50 -6.32 -3.80 -1.12
CA ARG A 50 -7.65 -3.67 -1.75
C ARG A 50 -8.61 -2.84 -0.90
N LEU A 51 -8.63 -3.04 0.41
CA LEU A 51 -9.43 -2.24 1.34
C LEU A 51 -8.98 -0.77 1.35
N SER A 52 -7.69 -0.50 1.28
CA SER A 52 -7.16 0.87 1.21
C SER A 52 -7.55 1.58 -0.10
N LYS A 53 -7.52 0.86 -1.24
CA LYS A 53 -8.03 1.38 -2.52
C LYS A 53 -9.54 1.63 -2.46
N PHE A 54 -10.29 0.69 -1.89
CA PHE A 54 -11.73 0.87 -1.67
C PHE A 54 -12.02 2.07 -0.78
N LEU A 55 -11.27 2.26 0.32
CA LEU A 55 -11.38 3.40 1.21
C LEU A 55 -11.17 4.73 0.47
N ARG A 56 -10.10 4.82 -0.35
CA ARG A 56 -9.84 5.98 -1.22
C ARG A 56 -11.04 6.28 -2.12
N ASP A 57 -11.52 5.25 -2.83
CA ASP A 57 -12.58 5.41 -3.84
C ASP A 57 -13.95 5.66 -3.21
N HIS A 58 -14.22 5.08 -2.04
CA HIS A 58 -15.47 5.24 -1.30
C HIS A 58 -15.57 6.60 -0.59
N LYS A 59 -14.48 7.02 0.07
CA LYS A 59 -14.47 8.27 0.84
C LYS A 59 -14.19 9.50 -0.02
N GLN A 60 -13.40 9.34 -1.09
CA GLN A 60 -12.99 10.42 -2.01
C GLN A 60 -12.36 11.64 -1.30
N THR A 61 -11.70 11.39 -0.17
CA THR A 61 -11.09 12.43 0.67
C THR A 61 -9.64 12.70 0.31
N PHE A 62 -9.01 11.80 -0.44
CA PHE A 62 -7.65 11.95 -0.94
C PHE A 62 -7.49 11.27 -2.30
N THR A 63 -6.49 11.70 -3.05
CA THR A 63 -6.16 11.15 -4.37
C THR A 63 -4.73 10.62 -4.36
N VAL A 64 -4.58 9.38 -4.82
CA VAL A 64 -3.29 8.72 -4.99
C VAL A 64 -3.43 7.65 -6.07
N LYS A 65 -2.42 7.51 -6.95
CA LYS A 65 -2.41 6.45 -7.97
C LYS A 65 -2.39 5.07 -7.30
N SER A 66 -3.03 4.08 -7.92
CA SER A 66 -3.13 2.73 -7.36
C SER A 66 -1.78 2.05 -7.17
N ILE A 67 -0.83 2.28 -8.08
CA ILE A 67 0.53 1.75 -7.96
C ILE A 67 1.26 2.38 -6.77
N LEU A 68 1.21 3.71 -6.65
CA LEU A 68 1.83 4.45 -5.56
C LEU A 68 1.27 4.02 -4.19
N LEU A 69 -0.05 3.90 -4.05
CA LEU A 69 -0.68 3.41 -2.82
C LEU A 69 -0.26 1.98 -2.49
N THR A 70 -0.18 1.10 -3.50
CA THR A 70 0.30 -0.28 -3.33
C THR A 70 1.74 -0.30 -2.83
N THR A 71 2.62 0.49 -3.45
CA THR A 71 4.04 0.58 -3.09
C THR A 71 4.22 1.09 -1.67
N ILE A 72 3.59 2.21 -1.33
CA ILE A 72 3.67 2.79 0.00
C ILE A 72 3.24 1.79 1.08
N ILE A 73 2.12 1.09 0.90
CA ILE A 73 1.63 0.12 1.88
C ILE A 73 2.53 -1.13 1.94
N ALA A 74 2.90 -1.70 0.79
CA ALA A 74 3.72 -2.92 0.74
C ALA A 74 5.13 -2.69 1.30
N SER A 75 5.69 -1.48 1.17
CA SER A 75 6.97 -1.08 1.77
C SER A 75 6.94 -1.04 3.30
N ARG A 76 5.76 -1.05 3.92
CA ARG A 76 5.62 -1.16 5.40
C ARG A 76 5.85 -2.58 5.91
N VAL A 77 5.95 -3.57 5.02
CA VAL A 77 6.37 -4.95 5.36
C VAL A 77 7.89 -5.03 5.29
N GLY A 78 8.55 -5.13 6.44
CA GLY A 78 9.99 -5.10 6.57
C GLY A 78 10.65 -6.48 6.50
N PHE A 79 11.98 -6.47 6.51
CA PHE A 79 12.80 -7.69 6.55
C PHE A 79 12.60 -8.48 7.85
N PHE A 80 12.48 -7.79 8.98
CA PHE A 80 12.27 -8.43 10.28
C PHE A 80 10.95 -9.19 10.36
N ASP A 81 9.90 -8.77 9.66
CA ASP A 81 8.63 -9.49 9.60
C ASP A 81 8.82 -10.90 9.01
N LYS A 82 9.77 -11.06 8.08
CA LYS A 82 10.12 -12.35 7.48
C LYS A 82 10.86 -13.27 8.46
N LEU A 83 11.71 -12.68 9.31
CA LEU A 83 12.58 -13.45 10.23
C LEU A 83 11.87 -13.90 11.50
N ILE A 84 11.01 -13.05 12.06
CA ILE A 84 10.45 -13.22 13.42
C ILE A 84 9.05 -13.84 13.39
N GLY A 85 8.38 -13.84 12.24
CA GLY A 85 6.97 -14.27 12.14
C GLY A 85 6.08 -13.38 13.00
N SER A 86 5.73 -12.21 12.51
CA SER A 86 5.03 -11.20 13.31
C SER A 86 3.57 -11.57 13.56
N ASN A 87 3.13 -11.50 14.84
CA ASN A 87 1.72 -11.53 15.20
C ASN A 87 0.89 -10.37 14.62
N ASP A 88 1.59 -9.37 14.05
CA ASP A 88 1.01 -8.19 13.40
C ASP A 88 0.18 -8.52 12.16
N PHE A 89 0.33 -9.74 11.62
CA PHE A 89 -0.32 -10.17 10.39
C PHE A 89 -1.20 -11.42 10.55
N LYS A 90 -1.51 -11.82 11.79
CA LYS A 90 -2.26 -13.06 12.10
C LYS A 90 -3.63 -13.14 11.40
N ASP A 91 -4.30 -12.02 11.23
CA ASP A 91 -5.60 -11.88 10.56
C ASP A 91 -5.70 -10.53 9.84
N LEU A 92 -6.75 -10.34 9.05
CA LEU A 92 -6.92 -9.13 8.24
C LEU A 92 -7.12 -7.85 9.06
N PRO A 93 -7.93 -7.81 10.13
CA PRO A 93 -8.05 -6.63 11.00
C PRO A 93 -6.72 -6.24 11.64
N THR A 94 -5.96 -7.21 12.17
CA THR A 94 -4.64 -6.98 12.76
C THR A 94 -3.65 -6.46 11.72
N THR A 95 -3.65 -7.07 10.53
CA THR A 95 -2.79 -6.64 9.41
C THR A 95 -3.10 -5.19 9.00
N LEU A 96 -4.39 -4.86 8.90
CA LEU A 96 -4.81 -3.51 8.51
C LEU A 96 -4.36 -2.47 9.56
N LYS A 97 -4.59 -2.75 10.84
CA LYS A 97 -4.15 -1.91 11.97
C LYS A 97 -2.63 -1.71 11.92
N SER A 98 -1.86 -2.79 11.83
CA SER A 98 -0.39 -2.75 11.78
C SER A 98 0.12 -1.93 10.61
N LEU A 99 -0.40 -2.16 9.40
CA LEU A 99 0.03 -1.44 8.20
C LEU A 99 -0.30 0.04 8.28
N PHE A 100 -1.48 0.42 8.79
CA PHE A 100 -1.85 1.83 8.95
C PHE A 100 -1.04 2.52 10.05
N ASN A 101 -0.77 1.86 11.17
CA ASN A 101 0.13 2.40 12.21
C ASN A 101 1.53 2.67 11.65
N ARG A 102 2.12 1.70 10.95
CA ARG A 102 3.44 1.83 10.33
C ARG A 102 3.45 2.89 9.23
N LEU A 103 2.36 3.01 8.48
CA LEU A 103 2.22 4.01 7.43
C LEU A 103 2.08 5.42 8.03
N SER A 104 1.24 5.59 9.06
CA SER A 104 1.09 6.87 9.76
C SER A 104 2.42 7.33 10.35
N HIS A 105 3.10 6.43 11.05
CA HIS A 105 4.41 6.74 11.64
C HIS A 105 5.46 7.09 10.58
N TRP A 106 5.53 6.34 9.48
CA TRP A 106 6.43 6.69 8.38
C TRP A 106 6.13 8.07 7.77
N LEU A 107 4.85 8.44 7.65
CA LEU A 107 4.47 9.75 7.13
C LEU A 107 4.84 10.90 8.07
N GLU A 108 4.95 10.64 9.38
CA GLU A 108 5.37 11.64 10.37
C GLU A 108 6.82 12.12 10.14
N ASP A 109 7.68 11.25 9.60
CA ASP A 109 9.09 11.55 9.32
C ASP A 109 9.27 12.54 8.15
N TYR A 110 8.22 12.91 7.43
CA TYR A 110 8.29 13.75 6.24
C TYR A 110 7.42 15.01 6.37
N ASP A 111 8.05 16.15 6.43
CA ASP A 111 7.36 17.46 6.35
C ASP A 111 6.97 17.80 4.91
N THR A 112 7.74 17.34 3.94
CA THR A 112 7.51 17.51 2.50
C THR A 112 7.45 16.14 1.81
N MET A 113 6.87 16.11 0.62
CA MET A 113 6.70 14.88 -0.14
C MET A 113 8.04 14.20 -0.46
N PRO A 114 8.27 12.96 0.02
CA PRO A 114 9.47 12.20 -0.37
C PRO A 114 9.37 11.69 -1.80
N VAL A 115 10.51 11.40 -2.42
CA VAL A 115 10.57 10.65 -3.68
C VAL A 115 10.21 9.18 -3.38
N ILE A 116 9.32 8.61 -4.17
CA ILE A 116 8.86 7.22 -4.03
C ILE A 116 9.05 6.51 -5.36
N CYS A 117 10.18 5.83 -5.48
CA CYS A 117 10.54 5.08 -6.67
C CYS A 117 9.91 3.68 -6.70
N ASN A 118 9.95 3.06 -7.87
CA ASN A 118 9.68 1.65 -8.04
C ASN A 118 10.70 0.84 -7.20
N PRO A 119 10.26 -0.08 -6.33
CA PRO A 119 11.18 -0.84 -5.46
C PRO A 119 12.14 -1.78 -6.21
N VAL A 120 11.93 -1.99 -7.49
CA VAL A 120 12.77 -2.85 -8.36
C VAL A 120 13.46 -2.06 -9.47
N ASP A 121 13.18 -0.75 -9.57
CA ASP A 121 13.77 0.16 -10.54
C ASP A 121 13.80 1.59 -9.95
N GLU A 122 14.92 1.95 -9.35
CA GLU A 122 15.07 3.23 -8.63
C GLU A 122 14.99 4.47 -9.55
N GLU A 123 15.10 4.29 -10.88
CA GLU A 123 14.98 5.38 -11.86
C GLU A 123 13.50 5.71 -12.15
N GLU A 124 12.56 4.78 -11.86
CA GLU A 124 11.14 5.00 -12.07
C GLU A 124 10.49 5.67 -10.86
N ASP A 125 10.21 6.97 -10.96
CA ASP A 125 9.51 7.75 -9.94
C ASP A 125 7.98 7.57 -10.06
N PHE A 126 7.37 6.91 -9.08
CA PHE A 126 5.93 6.66 -9.01
C PHE A 126 5.11 7.88 -8.59
N ASN A 127 5.72 8.86 -7.93
CA ASN A 127 5.02 10.06 -7.48
C ASN A 127 5.31 11.32 -8.31
N ARG A 128 5.95 11.19 -9.47
CA ARG A 128 6.26 12.30 -10.40
C ARG A 128 5.06 13.20 -10.78
N HIS A 129 3.83 12.70 -10.62
CA HIS A 129 2.59 13.44 -10.90
C HIS A 129 1.79 13.75 -9.64
N TRP A 130 2.37 13.53 -8.47
CA TRP A 130 1.78 13.85 -7.19
C TRP A 130 2.34 15.19 -6.71
N ASP A 131 1.52 16.09 -6.26
CA ASP A 131 1.96 17.40 -5.76
C ASP A 131 1.95 17.44 -4.23
N GLU A 132 2.63 18.44 -3.68
CA GLU A 132 2.76 18.62 -2.24
C GLU A 132 1.41 18.73 -1.53
N ALA A 133 0.45 19.44 -2.12
CA ALA A 133 -0.88 19.60 -1.53
C ALA A 133 -1.63 18.25 -1.43
N LYS A 134 -1.52 17.41 -2.47
CA LYS A 134 -2.08 16.06 -2.45
C LYS A 134 -1.37 15.16 -1.44
N PHE A 135 -0.04 15.28 -1.31
CA PHE A 135 0.72 14.55 -0.32
C PHE A 135 0.29 14.92 1.10
N GLN A 136 0.23 16.21 1.43
CA GLN A 136 -0.19 16.68 2.76
C GLN A 136 -1.62 16.26 3.08
N ASN A 137 -2.52 16.33 2.11
CA ASN A 137 -3.88 15.82 2.30
C ASN A 137 -3.89 14.31 2.53
N PHE A 138 -3.13 13.53 1.76
CA PHE A 138 -2.97 12.10 1.97
C PHE A 138 -2.46 11.78 3.38
N LYS A 139 -1.38 12.44 3.82
CA LYS A 139 -0.82 12.31 5.17
C LYS A 139 -1.90 12.52 6.24
N ASN A 140 -2.62 13.65 6.17
CA ASN A 140 -3.69 13.98 7.13
C ASN A 140 -4.83 12.94 7.13
N GLN A 141 -5.22 12.45 5.95
CA GLN A 141 -6.28 11.44 5.86
C GLN A 141 -5.82 10.07 6.37
N ILE A 142 -4.58 9.66 6.11
CA ILE A 142 -4.04 8.41 6.65
C ILE A 142 -3.97 8.45 8.17
N CYS A 143 -3.49 9.55 8.79
CA CYS A 143 -3.50 9.71 10.24
C CYS A 143 -4.91 9.53 10.81
N LYS A 144 -5.90 10.23 10.24
CA LYS A 144 -7.29 10.12 10.64
C LYS A 144 -7.87 8.69 10.50
N TYR A 145 -7.58 8.01 9.39
CA TYR A 145 -8.03 6.63 9.20
C TYR A 145 -7.30 5.65 10.12
N ASN A 146 -6.04 5.92 10.44
CA ASN A 146 -5.31 5.15 11.43
C ASN A 146 -5.99 5.22 12.80
N GLU A 147 -6.38 6.40 13.26
CA GLU A 147 -7.14 6.57 14.50
C GLU A 147 -8.46 5.78 14.49
N TRP A 148 -9.22 5.86 13.39
CA TRP A 148 -10.49 5.14 13.28
C TRP A 148 -10.33 3.62 13.23
N ILE A 149 -9.28 3.12 12.57
CA ILE A 149 -8.96 1.69 12.50
C ILE A 149 -8.56 1.19 13.88
N ASN A 150 -7.72 1.93 14.62
CA ASN A 150 -7.34 1.58 15.98
C ASN A 150 -8.57 1.55 16.91
N ASP A 151 -9.41 2.58 16.87
CA ASP A 151 -10.64 2.67 17.65
C ASP A 151 -11.61 1.52 17.34
N ALA A 152 -11.77 1.13 16.08
CA ALA A 152 -12.61 0.01 15.68
C ALA A 152 -12.04 -1.35 16.10
N TYR A 153 -10.70 -1.52 16.02
CA TYR A 153 -10.01 -2.74 16.38
C TYR A 153 -9.98 -2.98 17.90
N ASP A 154 -9.74 -1.94 18.68
CA ASP A 154 -9.59 -2.02 20.14
C ASP A 154 -10.95 -2.05 20.87
N GLU A 155 -12.06 -1.83 20.17
CA GLU A 155 -13.41 -1.92 20.71
C GLU A 155 -13.74 -3.36 21.14
N LYS A 156 -14.10 -3.54 22.39
CA LYS A 156 -14.40 -4.84 22.98
C LYS A 156 -15.81 -5.32 22.67
N ASP A 157 -16.76 -4.40 22.54
CA ASP A 157 -18.12 -4.74 22.15
C ASP A 157 -18.16 -4.99 20.64
N LYS A 158 -18.52 -6.23 20.28
CA LYS A 158 -18.54 -6.65 18.87
C LYS A 158 -19.52 -5.84 18.01
N ALA A 159 -20.67 -5.48 18.54
CA ALA A 159 -21.69 -4.73 17.80
C ALA A 159 -21.19 -3.29 17.54
N ILE A 160 -20.59 -2.67 18.54
CA ILE A 160 -20.02 -1.33 18.44
C ILE A 160 -18.80 -1.36 17.50
N SER A 161 -17.93 -2.36 17.62
CA SER A 161 -16.79 -2.53 16.72
C SER A 161 -17.24 -2.61 15.23
N ILE A 162 -18.27 -3.41 14.93
CA ILE A 162 -18.82 -3.50 13.58
C ILE A 162 -19.30 -2.12 13.08
N VAL A 163 -19.99 -1.35 13.90
CA VAL A 163 -20.45 0.01 13.53
C VAL A 163 -19.27 0.92 13.24
N LYS A 164 -18.18 0.85 14.01
CA LYS A 164 -16.96 1.61 13.77
C LYS A 164 -16.30 1.21 12.46
N TRP A 165 -16.19 -0.09 12.16
CA TRP A 165 -15.70 -0.58 10.86
C TRP A 165 -16.59 -0.14 9.69
N GLN A 166 -17.91 -0.13 9.88
CA GLN A 166 -18.86 0.38 8.88
C GLN A 166 -18.73 1.89 8.66
N LYS A 167 -18.36 2.66 9.67
CA LYS A 167 -18.01 4.08 9.50
C LYS A 167 -16.83 4.26 8.55
N ILE A 168 -15.85 3.35 8.55
CA ILE A 168 -14.67 3.40 7.69
C ILE A 168 -15.01 2.92 6.27
N PHE A 169 -15.57 1.71 6.14
CA PHE A 169 -15.71 0.99 4.87
C PHE A 169 -17.16 0.96 4.32
N GLY A 170 -18.10 1.64 4.97
CA GLY A 170 -19.50 1.70 4.55
C GLY A 170 -20.38 0.63 5.17
N ILE A 171 -21.69 0.90 5.19
CA ILE A 171 -22.70 0.11 5.92
C ILE A 171 -22.82 -1.37 5.49
N LYS A 172 -22.31 -1.73 4.32
CA LYS A 172 -22.30 -3.12 3.82
C LYS A 172 -21.11 -3.94 4.31
N PHE A 173 -20.13 -3.30 4.96
CA PHE A 173 -18.94 -3.98 5.45
C PHE A 173 -19.30 -4.88 6.65
N GLY A 174 -18.85 -6.14 6.61
CA GLY A 174 -19.10 -7.11 7.70
C GLY A 174 -20.51 -7.73 7.71
N LYS A 175 -21.26 -7.59 6.63
CA LYS A 175 -22.56 -8.26 6.43
C LYS A 175 -22.39 -9.55 5.64
#